data_71b2d028e7f78bbae61b214a3486b580
#
_entry.id   71b2d028e7f78bbae61b214a3486b580
#
_cell.length_a   1.000
_cell.length_b   1.000
_cell.length_c   1.000
_cell.angle_alpha   90.00
_cell.angle_beta   90.00
_cell.angle_gamma   90.00
#
_symmetry.space_group_name_H-M   'P 1'
#
loop_
_entity.id
_entity.type
_entity.pdbx_description
1 polymer ?
#
loop_
_entity_poly.entity_id
_entity_poly.type
_entity_poly.pdbx_seq_one_letter_code
_entity_poly.pdbx_strand_id
1 'polypeptide(L)'
;MKYISLSSGSCGNCHYITGRDTKIVIDAGISGKRAIEHLAMHGQSMDGLDAILVTHEHIDHIQAVGILSRKFNAPVYATEKTWENMKRHVGKIKEENVRVFRRGETLGIKNIEVGTFEISHDAVEPVGYTLTQGNQKISVVTDIGHVS
;
A
#
# COMPACT_ATOMS: atom_id res chain seq x y z
N MET A 1 5.86 15.10 5.30
CA MET A 1 5.68 13.89 4.49
C MET A 1 5.92 14.18 3.02
N LYS A 2 6.44 13.20 2.33
CA LYS A 2 6.69 13.28 0.89
C LYS A 2 5.97 12.16 0.18
N TYR A 3 5.32 12.48 -0.93
CA TYR A 3 4.58 11.51 -1.73
C TYR A 3 5.22 11.37 -3.11
N ILE A 4 5.41 10.14 -3.56
CA ILE A 4 5.92 9.84 -4.89
C ILE A 4 5.02 8.79 -5.52
N SER A 5 4.45 9.11 -6.67
CA SER A 5 3.70 8.12 -7.46
C SER A 5 4.71 7.34 -8.30
N LEU A 6 4.85 6.06 -8.03
CA LEU A 6 5.75 5.19 -8.78
C LEU A 6 5.09 4.66 -10.04
N SER A 7 3.76 4.58 -10.03
CA SER A 7 2.97 4.21 -11.19
C SER A 7 1.49 4.44 -10.88
N SER A 8 0.71 4.77 -11.90
CA SER A 8 -0.73 4.92 -11.75
C SER A 8 -1.43 4.50 -13.04
N GLY A 9 -2.72 4.15 -12.93
CA GLY A 9 -3.54 3.77 -14.06
C GLY A 9 -3.53 2.28 -14.34
N SER A 10 -3.89 1.90 -15.56
CA SER A 10 -4.08 0.50 -15.95
C SER A 10 -2.81 -0.32 -16.02
N CYS A 11 -1.64 0.32 -16.03
CA CYS A 11 -0.35 -0.36 -16.05
C CYS A 11 0.12 -0.79 -14.65
N GLY A 12 -0.67 -0.48 -13.64
CA GLY A 12 -0.36 -0.79 -12.25
C GLY A 12 -0.32 0.45 -11.38
N ASN A 13 -0.57 0.27 -10.10
CA ASN A 13 -0.63 1.34 -9.12
C ASN A 13 0.38 1.09 -8.01
N CYS A 14 1.20 2.09 -7.71
CA CYS A 14 2.19 1.99 -6.66
C CYS A 14 2.51 3.40 -6.15
N HIS A 15 2.29 3.63 -4.87
CA HIS A 15 2.48 4.93 -4.24
C HIS A 15 3.46 4.79 -3.09
N TYR A 16 4.41 5.70 -3.01
CA TYR A 16 5.39 5.72 -1.93
C TYR A 16 5.22 6.98 -1.10
N ILE A 17 5.12 6.82 0.21
CA ILE A 17 5.00 7.94 1.14
C ILE A 17 6.07 7.80 2.20
N THR A 18 6.84 8.85 2.40
CA THR A 18 7.85 8.87 3.44
C THR A 18 7.59 10.04 4.38
N GLY A 19 7.70 9.77 5.67
CA GLY A 19 7.65 10.76 6.71
C GLY A 19 9.03 10.93 7.31
N ARG A 20 9.07 11.45 8.53
CA ARG A 20 10.33 11.69 9.25
C ARG A 20 11.16 10.42 9.41
N ASP A 21 10.55 9.35 9.93
CA ASP A 21 11.23 8.07 10.16
C ASP A 21 10.45 6.91 9.57
N THR A 22 9.51 7.18 8.66
CA THR A 22 8.55 6.18 8.23
C THR A 22 8.51 6.07 6.71
N LYS A 23 8.50 4.84 6.22
CA LYS A 23 8.40 4.55 4.79
C LYS A 23 7.21 3.63 4.56
N ILE A 24 6.29 4.05 3.72
CA ILE A 24 5.06 3.31 3.44
C ILE A 24 4.86 3.20 1.94
N VAL A 25 4.51 2.00 1.48
CA VAL A 25 4.07 1.77 0.11
C VAL A 25 2.58 1.48 0.14
N ILE A 26 1.81 2.15 -0.71
CA ILE A 26 0.38 1.86 -0.88
C ILE A 26 0.21 1.25 -2.25
N ASP A 27 -0.19 0.01 -2.28
CA ASP A 27 -0.30 -0.84 -3.47
C ASP A 27 1.05 -1.05 -4.17
N ALA A 28 1.22 -2.18 -4.78
CA ALA A 28 2.42 -2.53 -5.51
C ALA A 28 2.03 -3.31 -6.75
N GLY A 29 1.38 -2.61 -7.68
CA GLY A 29 0.82 -3.19 -8.90
C GLY A 29 1.78 -3.25 -10.07
N ILE A 30 3.05 -2.93 -9.85
CA ILE A 30 4.11 -3.08 -10.85
C ILE A 30 5.14 -4.07 -10.31
N SER A 31 6.09 -4.50 -11.14
CA SER A 31 7.09 -5.43 -10.65
C SER A 31 7.93 -4.79 -9.53
N GLY A 32 8.41 -5.61 -8.60
CA GLY A 32 9.24 -5.12 -7.51
C GLY A 32 10.49 -4.41 -8.02
N LYS A 33 11.09 -4.95 -9.09
CA LYS A 33 12.26 -4.34 -9.73
C LYS A 33 11.96 -2.92 -10.21
N ARG A 34 10.84 -2.75 -10.93
CA ARG A 34 10.44 -1.42 -11.44
C ARG A 34 10.15 -0.44 -10.31
N ALA A 35 9.49 -0.90 -9.27
CA ALA A 35 9.18 -0.06 -8.11
C ALA A 35 10.47 0.45 -7.46
N ILE A 36 11.42 -0.44 -7.22
CA ILE A 36 12.70 -0.10 -6.61
C ILE A 36 13.50 0.85 -7.49
N GLU A 37 13.55 0.57 -8.80
CA GLU A 37 14.28 1.42 -9.76
C GLU A 37 13.67 2.81 -9.86
N HIS A 38 12.36 2.91 -9.96
CA HIS A 38 11.67 4.20 -9.99
C HIS A 38 11.94 5.02 -8.73
N LEU A 39 11.91 4.36 -7.58
CA LEU A 39 12.17 5.03 -6.32
C LEU A 39 13.61 5.55 -6.26
N ALA A 40 14.56 4.75 -6.74
CA ALA A 40 15.96 5.15 -6.80
C ALA A 40 16.19 6.38 -7.68
N MET A 41 15.41 6.52 -8.76
CA MET A 41 15.47 7.70 -9.62
C MET A 41 15.05 8.98 -8.88
N HIS A 42 14.31 8.85 -7.79
CA HIS A 42 13.92 9.98 -6.95
C HIS A 42 14.85 10.13 -5.74
N GLY A 43 15.98 9.42 -5.74
CA GLY A 43 16.93 9.47 -4.63
C GLY A 43 16.45 8.79 -3.36
N GLN A 44 15.51 7.87 -3.47
CA GLN A 44 14.92 7.17 -2.33
C GLN A 44 15.18 5.68 -2.38
N SER A 45 15.08 5.01 -1.24
CA SER A 45 15.28 3.58 -1.10
C SER A 45 14.15 2.97 -0.27
N MET A 46 13.80 1.73 -0.59
CA MET A 46 12.83 0.97 0.21
C MET A 46 13.47 0.27 1.40
N ASP A 47 14.77 0.40 1.60
CA ASP A 47 15.42 -0.19 2.76
C ASP A 47 14.78 0.35 4.03
N GLY A 48 14.38 -0.54 4.93
CA GLY A 48 13.67 -0.14 6.14
C GLY A 48 12.19 0.15 5.93
N LEU A 49 11.61 -0.36 4.83
CA LEU A 49 10.18 -0.21 4.57
C LEU A 49 9.36 -0.65 5.79
N ASP A 50 8.47 0.24 6.25
CA ASP A 50 7.72 0.02 7.49
C ASP A 50 6.37 -0.64 7.27
N ALA A 51 5.77 -0.45 6.11
CA ALA A 51 4.47 -1.02 5.84
C ALA A 51 4.13 -1.01 4.35
N ILE A 52 3.33 -1.98 3.96
CA ILE A 52 2.68 -2.03 2.65
C ILE A 52 1.18 -2.03 2.94
N LEU A 53 0.48 -1.03 2.42
CA LEU A 53 -0.96 -0.90 2.58
C LEU A 53 -1.61 -1.29 1.26
N VAL A 54 -2.63 -2.13 1.31
CA VAL A 54 -3.33 -2.60 0.11
C VAL A 54 -4.73 -2.02 0.06
N THR A 55 -5.08 -1.41 -1.06
CA THR A 55 -6.41 -0.84 -1.24
C THR A 55 -7.45 -1.87 -1.63
N HIS A 56 -7.09 -2.79 -2.51
CA HIS A 56 -7.97 -3.89 -2.93
C HIS A 56 -7.15 -4.95 -3.66
N GLU A 57 -7.80 -6.07 -3.98
CA GLU A 57 -7.13 -7.29 -4.44
C GLU A 57 -6.82 -7.40 -5.93
N HIS A 58 -7.14 -6.40 -6.76
CA HIS A 58 -6.88 -6.48 -8.19
C HIS A 58 -5.38 -6.51 -8.49
N ILE A 59 -5.00 -7.27 -9.52
CA ILE A 59 -3.59 -7.54 -9.83
C ILE A 59 -2.77 -6.27 -10.09
N ASP A 60 -3.37 -5.25 -10.68
CA ASP A 60 -2.70 -3.98 -10.92
C ASP A 60 -2.46 -3.17 -9.63
N HIS A 61 -2.78 -3.75 -8.47
CA HIS A 61 -2.53 -3.17 -7.16
C HIS A 61 -1.71 -4.09 -6.26
N ILE A 62 -1.60 -5.38 -6.57
CA ILE A 62 -0.96 -6.34 -5.66
C ILE A 62 0.20 -7.13 -6.27
N GLN A 63 0.56 -6.87 -7.50
CA GLN A 63 1.54 -7.68 -8.23
C GLN A 63 2.83 -7.95 -7.42
N ALA A 64 3.41 -6.95 -6.80
CA ALA A 64 4.68 -7.08 -6.08
C ALA A 64 4.55 -7.06 -4.56
N VAL A 65 3.33 -7.09 -4.02
CA VAL A 65 3.12 -7.02 -2.57
C VAL A 65 3.89 -8.11 -1.84
N GLY A 66 3.77 -9.35 -2.28
CA GLY A 66 4.47 -10.46 -1.63
C GLY A 66 5.98 -10.36 -1.74
N ILE A 67 6.47 -10.01 -2.92
CA ILE A 67 7.91 -9.89 -3.18
C ILE A 67 8.53 -8.80 -2.29
N LEU A 68 7.89 -7.63 -2.24
CA LEU A 68 8.40 -6.52 -1.44
C LEU A 68 8.32 -6.82 0.07
N SER A 69 7.25 -7.46 0.52
CA SER A 69 7.14 -7.87 1.91
C SER A 69 8.27 -8.80 2.32
N ARG A 70 8.55 -9.81 1.50
CA ARG A 70 9.62 -10.77 1.80
C ARG A 70 11.00 -10.14 1.72
N LYS A 71 11.23 -9.28 0.72
CA LYS A 71 12.53 -8.65 0.52
C LYS A 71 12.90 -7.68 1.66
N PHE A 72 11.93 -6.89 2.09
CA PHE A 72 12.18 -5.85 3.09
C PHE A 72 11.64 -6.18 4.47
N ASN A 73 11.12 -7.37 4.64
CA ASN A 73 10.50 -7.81 5.91
C ASN A 73 9.46 -6.81 6.39
N ALA A 74 8.60 -6.38 5.47
CA ALA A 74 7.61 -5.35 5.75
C ALA A 74 6.22 -5.95 6.00
N PRO A 75 5.51 -5.49 7.03
CA PRO A 75 4.13 -5.93 7.26
C PRO A 75 3.20 -5.43 6.17
N VAL A 76 2.23 -6.27 5.83
CA VAL A 76 1.23 -5.99 4.81
C VAL A 76 -0.13 -5.82 5.48
N TYR A 77 -0.76 -4.69 5.26
CA TYR A 77 -2.05 -4.35 5.85
C TYR A 77 -3.15 -4.41 4.80
N ALA A 78 -4.18 -5.18 5.07
CA ALA A 78 -5.35 -5.30 4.21
C ALA A 78 -6.54 -5.74 5.04
N THR A 79 -7.75 -5.54 4.51
CA THR A 79 -8.95 -6.08 5.16
C THR A 79 -8.95 -7.61 5.04
N GLU A 80 -9.75 -8.26 5.87
CA GLU A 80 -9.86 -9.71 5.85
C GLU A 80 -10.25 -10.25 4.47
N LYS A 81 -11.26 -9.63 3.85
CA LYS A 81 -11.73 -10.07 2.54
C LYS A 81 -10.71 -9.84 1.44
N THR A 82 -9.97 -8.74 1.50
CA THR A 82 -8.88 -8.50 0.55
C THR A 82 -7.79 -9.55 0.73
N TRP A 83 -7.43 -9.89 1.96
CA TRP A 83 -6.48 -10.97 2.24
C TRP A 83 -6.92 -12.30 1.64
N GLU A 84 -8.19 -12.66 1.84
CA GLU A 84 -8.74 -13.91 1.29
C GLU A 84 -8.60 -13.97 -0.23
N ASN A 85 -8.78 -12.84 -0.89
CA ASN A 85 -8.77 -12.78 -2.35
C ASN A 85 -7.41 -12.54 -2.97
N MET A 86 -6.42 -12.06 -2.22
CA MET A 86 -5.07 -11.87 -2.75
C MET A 86 -4.07 -12.93 -2.28
N LYS A 87 -4.43 -13.72 -1.29
CA LYS A 87 -3.55 -14.68 -0.62
C LYS A 87 -2.77 -15.57 -1.57
N ARG A 88 -3.43 -16.11 -2.59
CA ARG A 88 -2.82 -16.98 -3.59
C ARG A 88 -1.74 -16.25 -4.37
N HIS A 89 -2.02 -15.03 -4.76
CA HIS A 89 -1.11 -14.25 -5.57
C HIS A 89 0.11 -13.77 -4.79
N VAL A 90 -0.08 -13.27 -3.58
CA VAL A 90 1.03 -12.72 -2.80
C VAL A 90 1.97 -13.82 -2.29
N GLY A 91 1.49 -15.05 -2.21
CA GLY A 91 2.30 -16.17 -1.75
C GLY A 91 2.51 -16.15 -0.25
N LYS A 92 3.61 -16.76 0.19
CA LYS A 92 3.88 -16.94 1.61
C LYS A 92 4.38 -15.64 2.25
N ILE A 93 3.66 -15.19 3.26
CA ILE A 93 4.01 -14.02 4.07
C ILE A 93 4.19 -14.49 5.51
N LYS A 94 5.23 -14.00 6.20
CA LYS A 94 5.44 -14.31 7.62
C LYS A 94 4.19 -13.93 8.42
N GLU A 95 3.83 -14.75 9.38
CA GLU A 95 2.64 -14.52 10.19
C GLU A 95 2.63 -13.12 10.82
N GLU A 96 3.75 -12.68 11.36
CA GLU A 96 3.87 -11.36 11.97
C GLU A 96 3.72 -10.20 10.99
N ASN A 97 3.85 -10.47 9.69
CA ASN A 97 3.71 -9.47 8.64
C ASN A 97 2.32 -9.51 8.00
N VAL A 98 1.45 -10.41 8.41
CA VAL A 98 0.06 -10.42 7.97
C VAL A 98 -0.73 -9.56 8.95
N ARG A 99 -1.16 -8.39 8.50
CA ARG A 99 -1.90 -7.45 9.34
C ARG A 99 -3.29 -7.25 8.75
N VAL A 100 -4.31 -7.44 9.59
CA VAL A 100 -5.71 -7.36 9.19
C VAL A 100 -6.37 -6.22 9.92
N PHE A 101 -7.16 -5.42 9.22
CA PHE A 101 -7.93 -4.34 9.85
C PHE A 101 -9.34 -4.29 9.27
N ARG A 102 -10.21 -3.53 9.92
CA ARG A 102 -11.56 -3.26 9.44
C ARG A 102 -11.61 -1.83 8.89
N ARG A 103 -12.34 -1.63 7.81
CA ARG A 103 -12.55 -0.28 7.26
C ARG A 103 -13.11 0.63 8.34
N GLY A 104 -12.57 1.82 8.44
CA GLY A 104 -12.91 2.78 9.48
C GLY A 104 -11.95 2.79 10.67
N GLU A 105 -11.11 1.76 10.80
CA GLU A 105 -10.11 1.75 11.84
C GLU A 105 -8.96 2.70 11.50
N THR A 106 -8.35 3.23 12.55
CA THR A 106 -7.13 4.03 12.44
C THR A 106 -5.95 3.16 12.83
N LEU A 107 -4.92 3.16 11.98
CA LEU A 107 -3.70 2.40 12.19
C LEU A 107 -2.55 3.35 12.54
N GLY A 108 -1.66 2.93 13.42
CA GLY A 108 -0.46 3.68 13.73
C GLY A 108 0.75 3.00 13.10
N ILE A 109 1.47 3.72 12.25
CA ILE A 109 2.71 3.20 11.67
C ILE A 109 3.79 4.22 12.04
N LYS A 110 4.52 3.91 13.12
CA LYS A 110 5.45 4.84 13.74
C LYS A 110 4.75 6.17 14.02
N ASN A 111 5.23 7.27 13.47
CA ASN A 111 4.65 8.59 13.72
C ASN A 111 3.62 9.03 12.67
N ILE A 112 3.18 8.10 11.81
CA ILE A 112 2.12 8.38 10.86
C ILE A 112 0.82 7.71 11.31
N GLU A 113 -0.24 8.50 11.38
CA GLU A 113 -1.57 7.98 11.66
C GLU A 113 -2.26 7.70 10.34
N VAL A 114 -2.74 6.46 10.18
CA VAL A 114 -3.37 6.03 8.93
C VAL A 114 -4.85 5.79 9.18
N GLY A 115 -5.68 6.64 8.61
CA GLY A 115 -7.12 6.43 8.61
C GLY A 115 -7.51 5.57 7.43
N THR A 116 -8.51 4.72 7.62
CA THR A 116 -9.02 3.85 6.57
C THR A 116 -10.50 4.16 6.34
N PHE A 117 -10.92 4.17 5.07
CA PHE A 117 -12.31 4.48 4.77
C PHE A 117 -12.80 3.68 3.56
N GLU A 118 -14.11 3.50 3.50
CA GLU A 118 -14.75 2.77 2.42
C GLU A 118 -14.75 3.59 1.13
N ILE A 119 -14.46 2.93 0.02
CA ILE A 119 -14.64 3.53 -1.29
C ILE A 119 -15.56 2.65 -2.13
N SER A 120 -16.31 3.27 -3.02
CA SER A 120 -17.23 2.56 -3.90
C SER A 120 -16.47 1.96 -5.08
N HIS A 121 -16.53 0.63 -5.22
CA HIS A 121 -15.84 -0.07 -6.28
C HIS A 121 -16.33 -1.51 -6.37
N ASP A 122 -16.02 -2.18 -7.47
CA ASP A 122 -16.42 -3.56 -7.71
C ASP A 122 -15.49 -4.62 -7.11
N ALA A 123 -14.47 -4.21 -6.36
CA ALA A 123 -13.67 -5.13 -5.57
C ALA A 123 -14.43 -5.60 -4.34
N VAL A 124 -13.90 -6.61 -3.66
CA VAL A 124 -14.59 -7.23 -2.53
C VAL A 124 -14.77 -6.27 -1.35
N GLU A 125 -13.70 -5.58 -0.98
CA GLU A 125 -13.76 -4.64 0.16
C GLU A 125 -12.71 -3.54 -0.02
N PRO A 126 -12.93 -2.65 -0.99
CA PRO A 126 -11.93 -1.62 -1.30
C PRO A 126 -11.82 -0.55 -0.23
N VAL A 127 -10.60 -0.06 -0.02
CA VAL A 127 -10.26 0.88 1.04
C VAL A 127 -9.46 2.04 0.50
N GLY A 128 -9.77 3.25 0.97
CA GLY A 128 -8.90 4.40 0.80
C GLY A 128 -8.14 4.68 2.09
N TYR A 129 -7.03 5.39 1.98
CA TYR A 129 -6.17 5.69 3.11
C TYR A 129 -5.93 7.19 3.26
N THR A 130 -5.91 7.64 4.51
CA THR A 130 -5.53 8.99 4.85
C THR A 130 -4.35 8.92 5.80
N LEU A 131 -3.22 9.52 5.42
CA LEU A 131 -2.02 9.50 6.23
C LEU A 131 -1.79 10.88 6.82
N THR A 132 -1.62 10.95 8.12
CA THR A 132 -1.44 12.19 8.85
C THR A 132 -0.17 12.16 9.68
N GLN A 133 0.65 13.21 9.56
CA GLN A 133 1.82 13.39 10.37
C GLN A 133 1.90 14.88 10.74
N GLY A 134 1.70 15.20 12.02
CA GLY A 134 1.63 16.58 12.46
C GLY A 134 0.51 17.32 11.73
N ASN A 135 0.85 18.41 11.05
CA ASN A 135 -0.11 19.21 10.30
C ASN A 135 -0.25 18.80 8.85
N GLN A 136 0.46 17.76 8.43
CA GLN A 136 0.44 17.30 7.05
C GLN A 136 -0.51 16.12 6.88
N LYS A 137 -1.24 16.09 5.78
CA LYS A 137 -2.21 15.05 5.50
C LYS A 137 -2.21 14.71 4.02
N ILE A 138 -2.14 13.43 3.72
CA ILE A 138 -2.19 12.91 2.35
C ILE A 138 -3.32 11.89 2.28
N SER A 139 -4.20 12.02 1.29
CA SER A 139 -5.24 11.03 1.04
C SER A 139 -4.93 10.28 -0.24
N VAL A 140 -4.98 8.96 -0.16
CA VAL A 140 -4.80 8.10 -1.31
C VAL A 140 -6.09 7.36 -1.56
N VAL A 141 -6.76 7.76 -2.63
CA VAL A 141 -7.99 7.14 -3.09
C VAL A 141 -7.69 6.64 -4.48
N THR A 142 -7.63 5.34 -4.65
CA THR A 142 -7.36 4.79 -5.98
C THR A 142 -8.62 4.89 -6.81
N ASP A 143 -8.48 5.54 -7.96
CA ASP A 143 -9.53 5.53 -8.96
C ASP A 143 -9.45 4.17 -9.64
N ILE A 144 -10.49 3.42 -9.49
CA ILE A 144 -10.50 2.06 -9.95
C ILE A 144 -11.32 1.95 -11.22
N GLY A 145 -10.96 2.78 -12.15
CA GLY A 145 -11.56 2.75 -13.47
C GLY A 145 -13.00 3.20 -13.50
N HIS A 146 -13.47 3.83 -12.44
CA HIS A 146 -14.82 4.34 -12.41
C HIS A 146 -14.84 5.79 -11.98
N VAL A 147 -15.10 6.64 -12.92
CA VAL A 147 -15.28 8.06 -12.66
C VAL A 147 -16.77 8.29 -12.48
N SER A 148 -17.16 8.59 -11.30
CA SER A 148 -18.56 8.97 -11.05
C SER A 148 -18.73 10.46 -11.20
#